data_d36de36037734ee76440a081a371d3c6
#
_entry.id   d36de36037734ee76440a081a371d3c6
#
_cell.length_a   1.000
_cell.length_b   1.000
_cell.length_c   1.000
_cell.angle_alpha   90.00
_cell.angle_beta   90.00
_cell.angle_gamma   90.00
#
_symmetry.space_group_name_H-M   'P 1'
#
loop_
_entity.id
_entity.type
_entity.pdbx_description
1 polymer ?
#
loop_
_entity_poly.entity_id
_entity_poly.type
_entity_poly.pdbx_seq_one_letter_code
_entity_poly.pdbx_strand_id
1 'polypeptide(L)'
;VTEKKTWETFFDAHAPVYEENVFTKNTVREVDFLLEELSLQPGASILDVGCGTGRHSIELAKRGYDVTGLDLSSEMLARAADAASAAGVNVDWIHADATQFILPRKYNCAICLCEGSFGLLGQGEDPIDQPLSILCNISRSLKPQAMAVLTVLNAASMLRKHTNEDIAKGRFDPLTLVESSECPPREGLPAIAVRERAFVPTELLLLFRLAGMSVINMWGGTAGNWGRRSLDLDEIEIMVVARKIAEPLAPGGSE
;
A
#
# COMPACT_ATOMS: atom_id res chain seq x y z
N VAL A 1 -14.63 19.66 -13.24
CA VAL A 1 -14.60 18.65 -12.16
C VAL A 1 -13.95 17.43 -12.80
N THR A 2 -12.72 17.11 -12.40
CA THR A 2 -12.07 15.85 -12.79
C THR A 2 -12.89 14.69 -12.23
N GLU A 3 -13.17 13.70 -13.05
CA GLU A 3 -13.86 12.49 -12.62
C GLU A 3 -13.01 11.77 -11.57
N LYS A 4 -13.63 11.36 -10.45
CA LYS A 4 -12.94 10.64 -9.39
C LYS A 4 -12.49 9.27 -9.88
N LYS A 5 -11.32 8.82 -9.46
CA LYS A 5 -10.85 7.47 -9.73
C LYS A 5 -11.75 6.42 -9.04
N THR A 6 -11.78 5.22 -9.57
CA THR A 6 -12.60 4.12 -9.04
C THR A 6 -12.31 3.88 -7.55
N TRP A 7 -11.05 3.72 -7.18
CA TRP A 7 -10.66 3.48 -5.78
C TRP A 7 -10.87 4.70 -4.87
N GLU A 8 -10.73 5.92 -5.39
CA GLU A 8 -11.12 7.13 -4.64
C GLU A 8 -12.61 7.09 -4.29
N THR A 9 -13.46 6.79 -5.27
CA THR A 9 -14.91 6.67 -5.05
C THR A 9 -15.25 5.55 -4.06
N PHE A 10 -14.56 4.40 -4.19
CA PHE A 10 -14.75 3.25 -3.30
C PHE A 10 -14.38 3.62 -1.85
N PHE A 11 -13.18 4.12 -1.61
CA PHE A 11 -12.69 4.43 -0.27
C PHE A 11 -13.40 5.62 0.37
N ASP A 12 -13.80 6.64 -0.39
CA ASP A 12 -14.64 7.72 0.13
C ASP A 12 -15.95 7.17 0.70
N ALA A 13 -16.59 6.22 -0.01
CA ALA A 13 -17.82 5.59 0.44
C ALA A 13 -17.61 4.58 1.58
N HIS A 14 -16.45 3.92 1.64
CA HIS A 14 -16.08 2.93 2.65
C HIS A 14 -15.57 3.56 3.97
N ALA A 15 -15.02 4.77 3.92
CA ALA A 15 -14.41 5.44 5.06
C ALA A 15 -15.25 5.42 6.36
N PRO A 16 -16.59 5.58 6.33
CA PRO A 16 -17.41 5.53 7.55
C PRO A 16 -17.35 4.24 8.34
N VAL A 17 -17.09 3.11 7.66
CA VAL A 17 -17.09 1.76 8.25
C VAL A 17 -15.74 1.07 8.21
N TYR A 18 -14.70 1.74 7.71
CA TYR A 18 -13.38 1.16 7.50
C TYR A 18 -12.80 0.51 8.77
N GLU A 19 -12.97 1.16 9.93
CA GLU A 19 -12.47 0.64 11.21
C GLU A 19 -13.25 -0.60 11.72
N GLU A 20 -14.35 -0.99 11.08
CA GLU A 20 -15.09 -2.22 11.41
C GLU A 20 -14.40 -3.47 10.87
N ASN A 21 -13.53 -3.32 9.86
CA ASN A 21 -12.76 -4.41 9.29
C ASN A 21 -11.90 -5.12 10.33
N VAL A 22 -11.86 -6.44 10.25
CA VAL A 22 -11.14 -7.30 11.24
C VAL A 22 -9.64 -6.99 11.23
N PHE A 23 -9.06 -6.73 10.07
CA PHE A 23 -7.63 -6.47 9.92
C PHE A 23 -7.17 -5.14 10.59
N THR A 24 -8.08 -4.21 10.92
CA THR A 24 -7.69 -2.96 11.60
C THR A 24 -7.43 -3.13 13.10
N LYS A 25 -7.75 -4.27 13.70
CA LYS A 25 -7.77 -4.47 15.16
C LYS A 25 -6.38 -4.69 15.80
N ASN A 26 -5.34 -4.97 15.02
CA ASN A 26 -4.01 -5.32 15.53
C ASN A 26 -2.94 -4.24 15.34
N THR A 27 -3.33 -2.99 15.10
CA THR A 27 -2.45 -1.86 14.76
C THR A 27 -1.23 -1.72 15.68
N VAL A 28 -1.41 -1.85 16.99
CA VAL A 28 -0.30 -1.70 17.96
C VAL A 28 0.78 -2.76 17.72
N ARG A 29 0.37 -4.03 17.56
CA ARG A 29 1.30 -5.15 17.32
C ARG A 29 1.96 -5.05 15.94
N GLU A 30 1.23 -4.56 14.95
CA GLU A 30 1.76 -4.30 13.60
C GLU A 30 2.84 -3.22 13.65
N VAL A 31 2.61 -2.14 14.37
CA VAL A 31 3.60 -1.07 14.56
C VAL A 31 4.81 -1.56 15.38
N ASP A 32 4.62 -2.41 16.41
CA ASP A 32 5.74 -3.03 17.13
C ASP A 32 6.64 -3.80 16.15
N PHE A 33 6.04 -4.64 15.30
CA PHE A 33 6.77 -5.42 14.30
C PHE A 33 7.49 -4.52 13.27
N LEU A 34 6.81 -3.48 12.76
CA LEU A 34 7.43 -2.52 11.83
C LEU A 34 8.66 -1.84 12.42
N LEU A 35 8.58 -1.41 13.67
CA LEU A 35 9.71 -0.75 14.34
C LEU A 35 10.89 -1.69 14.58
N GLU A 36 10.63 -2.96 14.84
CA GLU A 36 11.68 -3.99 14.91
C GLU A 36 12.36 -4.20 13.54
N GLU A 37 11.57 -4.29 12.44
CA GLU A 37 12.12 -4.48 11.09
C GLU A 37 12.90 -3.25 10.60
N LEU A 38 12.41 -2.07 10.89
CA LEU A 38 12.96 -0.82 10.39
C LEU A 38 14.12 -0.28 11.25
N SER A 39 14.21 -0.68 12.52
CA SER A 39 15.25 -0.25 13.47
C SER A 39 15.48 1.28 13.45
N LEU A 40 14.39 2.06 13.47
CA LEU A 40 14.42 3.52 13.34
C LEU A 40 14.92 4.20 14.62
N GLN A 41 15.65 5.29 14.45
CA GLN A 41 15.99 6.16 15.56
C GLN A 41 14.76 6.97 16.02
N PRO A 42 14.65 7.31 17.31
CA PRO A 42 13.57 8.18 17.81
C PRO A 42 13.49 9.49 17.01
N GLY A 43 12.28 9.94 16.69
CA GLY A 43 12.05 11.14 15.90
C GLY A 43 12.33 11.01 14.40
N ALA A 44 12.62 9.79 13.90
CA ALA A 44 12.78 9.58 12.46
C ALA A 44 11.52 9.96 11.69
N SER A 45 11.71 10.50 10.48
CA SER A 45 10.59 10.84 9.59
C SER A 45 10.13 9.62 8.79
N ILE A 46 8.81 9.38 8.78
CA ILE A 46 8.15 8.23 8.14
C ILE A 46 7.12 8.75 7.13
N LEU A 47 7.12 8.17 5.93
CA LEU A 47 6.09 8.37 4.92
C LEU A 47 5.18 7.13 4.90
N ASP A 48 3.88 7.33 5.11
CA ASP A 48 2.84 6.31 5.02
C ASP A 48 2.03 6.53 3.75
N VAL A 49 2.19 5.66 2.74
CA VAL A 49 1.56 5.79 1.42
C VAL A 49 0.33 4.88 1.33
N GLY A 50 -0.82 5.44 1.00
CA GLY A 50 -2.11 4.77 1.13
C GLY A 50 -2.50 4.60 2.59
N CYS A 51 -2.36 5.67 3.38
CA CYS A 51 -2.48 5.62 4.84
C CYS A 51 -3.92 5.38 5.35
N GLY A 52 -4.93 5.51 4.49
CA GLY A 52 -6.34 5.35 4.84
C GLY A 52 -6.77 6.25 6.00
N THR A 53 -7.40 5.66 7.02
CA THR A 53 -7.82 6.34 8.25
C THR A 53 -6.66 6.67 9.21
N GLY A 54 -5.42 6.44 8.78
CA GLY A 54 -4.22 6.82 9.51
C GLY A 54 -3.88 5.97 10.72
N ARG A 55 -4.44 4.75 10.85
CA ARG A 55 -4.25 3.91 12.05
C ARG A 55 -2.78 3.65 12.39
N HIS A 56 -1.92 3.34 11.41
CA HIS A 56 -0.47 3.15 11.60
C HIS A 56 0.24 4.49 11.82
N SER A 57 -0.07 5.51 11.01
CA SER A 57 0.48 6.86 11.13
C SER A 57 0.27 7.44 12.53
N ILE A 58 -0.95 7.33 13.08
CA ILE A 58 -1.30 7.82 14.42
C ILE A 58 -0.54 7.06 15.50
N GLU A 59 -0.47 5.73 15.41
CA GLU A 59 0.25 4.92 16.39
C GLU A 59 1.76 5.20 16.35
N LEU A 60 2.36 5.40 15.17
CA LEU A 60 3.75 5.83 15.02
C LEU A 60 3.99 7.22 15.60
N ALA A 61 3.07 8.17 15.37
CA ALA A 61 3.16 9.52 15.94
C ALA A 61 3.07 9.51 17.48
N LYS A 62 2.21 8.65 18.09
CA LYS A 62 2.18 8.43 19.56
C LYS A 62 3.51 7.97 20.11
N ARG A 63 4.31 7.24 19.32
CA ARG A 63 5.65 6.77 19.68
C ARG A 63 6.76 7.77 19.39
N GLY A 64 6.40 9.01 18.99
CA GLY A 64 7.32 10.12 18.81
C GLY A 64 8.03 10.17 17.45
N TYR A 65 7.50 9.50 16.42
CA TYR A 65 7.98 9.62 15.05
C TYR A 65 7.33 10.81 14.34
N ASP A 66 8.05 11.41 13.39
CA ASP A 66 7.57 12.47 12.52
C ASP A 66 6.91 11.87 11.27
N VAL A 67 5.57 11.82 11.24
CA VAL A 67 4.82 11.05 10.26
C VAL A 67 4.10 11.93 9.26
N THR A 68 4.21 11.57 7.98
CA THR A 68 3.39 12.10 6.89
C THR A 68 2.58 10.96 6.31
N GLY A 69 1.25 11.09 6.32
CA GLY A 69 0.32 10.16 5.67
C GLY A 69 -0.17 10.71 4.34
N LEU A 70 -0.15 9.88 3.31
CA LEU A 70 -0.64 10.21 1.97
C LEU A 70 -1.73 9.24 1.56
N ASP A 71 -2.88 9.75 1.10
CA ASP A 71 -3.97 8.92 0.60
C ASP A 71 -4.71 9.58 -0.57
N LEU A 72 -5.34 8.77 -1.40
CA LEU A 72 -6.15 9.20 -2.53
C LEU A 72 -7.55 9.67 -2.09
N SER A 73 -8.08 9.13 -1.00
CA SER A 73 -9.42 9.41 -0.49
C SER A 73 -9.42 10.58 0.49
N SER A 74 -10.13 11.65 0.15
CA SER A 74 -10.30 12.79 1.03
C SER A 74 -11.12 12.44 2.28
N GLU A 75 -12.07 11.51 2.19
CA GLU A 75 -12.90 11.06 3.31
C GLU A 75 -12.09 10.19 4.30
N MET A 76 -11.16 9.36 3.80
CA MET A 76 -10.22 8.63 4.65
C MET A 76 -9.33 9.61 5.43
N LEU A 77 -8.76 10.62 4.75
CA LEU A 77 -7.91 11.63 5.39
C LEU A 77 -8.66 12.49 6.39
N ALA A 78 -9.92 12.82 6.14
CA ALA A 78 -10.74 13.55 7.12
C ALA A 78 -10.87 12.74 8.42
N ARG A 79 -11.14 11.43 8.33
CA ARG A 79 -11.18 10.54 9.50
C ARG A 79 -9.84 10.39 10.18
N ALA A 80 -8.76 10.31 9.40
CA ALA A 80 -7.40 10.27 9.92
C ALA A 80 -7.07 11.53 10.75
N ALA A 81 -7.46 12.71 10.26
CA ALA A 81 -7.25 13.98 10.95
C ALA A 81 -8.07 14.06 12.26
N ASP A 82 -9.33 13.63 12.23
CA ASP A 82 -10.19 13.57 13.43
C ASP A 82 -9.62 12.61 14.47
N ALA A 83 -9.18 11.41 14.04
CA ALA A 83 -8.60 10.40 14.93
C ALA A 83 -7.25 10.86 15.52
N ALA A 84 -6.38 11.52 14.75
CA ALA A 84 -5.13 12.09 15.22
C ALA A 84 -5.38 13.20 16.26
N SER A 85 -6.35 14.09 16.00
CA SER A 85 -6.77 15.14 16.93
C SER A 85 -7.28 14.54 18.25
N ALA A 86 -8.14 13.53 18.18
CA ALA A 86 -8.66 12.83 19.36
C ALA A 86 -7.55 12.11 20.15
N ALA A 87 -6.51 11.63 19.46
CA ALA A 87 -5.35 10.99 20.05
C ALA A 87 -4.30 11.98 20.61
N GLY A 88 -4.45 13.29 20.34
CA GLY A 88 -3.52 14.34 20.76
C GLY A 88 -2.17 14.28 20.07
N VAL A 89 -2.11 13.80 18.83
CA VAL A 89 -0.88 13.70 18.03
C VAL A 89 -0.99 14.51 16.74
N ASN A 90 0.16 14.90 16.19
CA ASN A 90 0.25 15.58 14.90
C ASN A 90 0.77 14.63 13.84
N VAL A 91 0.11 14.60 12.70
CA VAL A 91 0.52 13.90 11.48
C VAL A 91 0.26 14.83 10.30
N ASP A 92 1.20 14.94 9.39
CA ASP A 92 1.01 15.70 8.14
C ASP A 92 0.18 14.87 7.16
N TRP A 93 -1.02 15.32 6.80
CA TRP A 93 -1.89 14.62 5.86
C TRP A 93 -1.81 15.22 4.46
N ILE A 94 -1.61 14.37 3.44
CA ILE A 94 -1.49 14.78 2.04
C ILE A 94 -2.52 14.03 1.19
N HIS A 95 -3.44 14.78 0.59
CA HIS A 95 -4.37 14.24 -0.41
C HIS A 95 -3.66 14.17 -1.75
N ALA A 96 -3.25 12.97 -2.19
CA ALA A 96 -2.53 12.77 -3.44
C ALA A 96 -2.66 11.33 -3.96
N ASP A 97 -2.42 11.21 -5.27
CA ASP A 97 -2.31 9.93 -5.96
C ASP A 97 -0.90 9.35 -5.80
N ALA A 98 -0.80 8.13 -5.29
CA ALA A 98 0.48 7.45 -5.07
C ALA A 98 1.28 7.24 -6.37
N THR A 99 0.63 7.24 -7.53
CA THR A 99 1.31 7.11 -8.83
C THR A 99 1.97 8.41 -9.32
N GLN A 100 1.64 9.58 -8.70
CA GLN A 100 2.02 10.89 -9.26
C GLN A 100 2.57 11.89 -8.23
N PHE A 101 2.74 11.51 -6.95
CA PHE A 101 3.16 12.47 -5.93
C PHE A 101 4.65 12.84 -6.02
N ILE A 102 4.95 14.09 -5.64
CA ILE A 102 6.30 14.61 -5.46
C ILE A 102 6.33 15.36 -4.12
N LEU A 103 7.23 14.97 -3.22
CA LEU A 103 7.34 15.58 -1.90
C LEU A 103 8.61 16.42 -1.77
N PRO A 104 8.54 17.57 -1.07
CA PRO A 104 9.67 18.50 -0.97
C PRO A 104 10.78 17.98 -0.03
N ARG A 105 10.49 17.02 0.84
CA ARG A 105 11.45 16.44 1.81
C ARG A 105 11.70 14.97 1.55
N LYS A 106 12.78 14.44 2.15
CA LYS A 106 13.13 13.02 2.14
C LYS A 106 12.92 12.40 3.51
N TYR A 107 12.50 11.14 3.51
CA TYR A 107 12.11 10.40 4.71
C TYR A 107 13.17 9.35 5.10
N ASN A 108 13.22 9.03 6.40
CA ASN A 108 14.09 7.98 6.93
C ASN A 108 13.53 6.58 6.62
N CYS A 109 12.22 6.49 6.37
CA CYS A 109 11.53 5.25 6.06
C CYS A 109 10.24 5.55 5.29
N ALA A 110 9.74 4.56 4.54
CA ALA A 110 8.38 4.57 3.99
C ALA A 110 7.66 3.25 4.33
N ILE A 111 6.36 3.34 4.50
CA ILE A 111 5.46 2.20 4.61
C ILE A 111 4.33 2.34 3.59
N CYS A 112 3.85 1.20 3.05
CA CYS A 112 2.67 1.12 2.20
C CYS A 112 2.02 -0.23 2.49
N LEU A 113 0.99 -0.23 3.34
CA LEU A 113 0.53 -1.40 4.08
C LEU A 113 -0.92 -1.74 3.74
N CYS A 114 -1.28 -3.01 3.90
CA CYS A 114 -2.63 -3.51 3.58
C CYS A 114 -3.01 -3.13 2.14
N GLU A 115 -2.17 -3.58 1.18
CA GLU A 115 -2.10 -3.16 -0.22
C GLU A 115 -1.82 -1.65 -0.39
N GLY A 116 -2.32 -0.79 0.49
CA GLY A 116 -2.16 0.65 0.46
C GLY A 116 -2.74 1.24 -0.83
N SER A 117 -1.93 1.32 -1.86
CA SER A 117 -2.33 1.70 -3.22
C SER A 117 -1.73 0.75 -4.26
N PHE A 118 -0.89 -0.19 -3.82
CA PHE A 118 -0.04 -1.00 -4.67
C PHE A 118 -0.80 -2.18 -5.28
N GLY A 119 -1.11 -2.09 -6.57
CA GLY A 119 -1.91 -3.08 -7.27
C GLY A 119 -3.42 -2.83 -7.23
N LEU A 120 -3.88 -1.75 -6.60
CA LEU A 120 -5.27 -1.28 -6.67
C LEU A 120 -5.45 -0.45 -7.94
N LEU A 121 -5.86 -1.11 -9.02
CA LEU A 121 -5.88 -0.53 -10.37
C LEU A 121 -7.18 0.25 -10.64
N GLY A 122 -7.04 1.48 -11.11
CA GLY A 122 -8.16 2.24 -11.69
C GLY A 122 -8.55 1.72 -13.07
N GLN A 123 -9.67 2.22 -13.60
CA GLN A 123 -10.09 1.92 -14.96
C GLN A 123 -9.01 2.41 -15.96
N GLY A 124 -8.53 1.49 -16.82
CA GLY A 124 -7.51 1.78 -17.82
C GLY A 124 -6.09 1.94 -17.30
N GLU A 125 -5.84 1.80 -16.00
CA GLU A 125 -4.47 1.77 -15.47
C GLU A 125 -3.76 0.49 -15.89
N ASP A 126 -2.50 0.64 -16.31
CA ASP A 126 -1.64 -0.47 -16.68
C ASP A 126 -1.19 -1.24 -15.43
N PRO A 127 -1.32 -2.56 -15.41
CA PRO A 127 -1.01 -3.38 -14.23
C PRO A 127 0.49 -3.45 -13.90
N ILE A 128 1.39 -3.04 -14.79
CA ILE A 128 2.84 -3.00 -14.57
C ILE A 128 3.28 -1.59 -14.19
N ASP A 129 2.82 -0.59 -14.94
CA ASP A 129 3.24 0.80 -14.77
C ASP A 129 2.72 1.41 -13.46
N GLN A 130 1.49 1.05 -13.03
CA GLN A 130 0.92 1.57 -11.79
C GLN A 130 1.79 1.22 -10.56
N PRO A 131 2.08 -0.05 -10.25
CA PRO A 131 2.91 -0.40 -9.11
C PRO A 131 4.36 0.09 -9.24
N LEU A 132 4.93 0.10 -10.44
CA LEU A 132 6.27 0.62 -10.66
C LEU A 132 6.34 2.13 -10.39
N SER A 133 5.33 2.90 -10.82
CA SER A 133 5.25 4.34 -10.55
C SER A 133 5.20 4.64 -9.06
N ILE A 134 4.39 3.89 -8.30
CA ILE A 134 4.30 3.99 -6.83
C ILE A 134 5.66 3.72 -6.19
N LEU A 135 6.33 2.61 -6.55
CA LEU A 135 7.65 2.28 -6.02
C LEU A 135 8.69 3.34 -6.34
N CYS A 136 8.70 3.87 -7.56
CA CYS A 136 9.59 4.95 -7.97
C CYS A 136 9.36 6.22 -7.13
N ASN A 137 8.11 6.59 -6.87
CA ASN A 137 7.77 7.77 -6.07
C ASN A 137 8.14 7.57 -4.59
N ILE A 138 7.89 6.38 -4.02
CA ILE A 138 8.36 6.01 -2.69
C ILE A 138 9.89 6.11 -2.62
N SER A 139 10.60 5.48 -3.56
CA SER A 139 12.07 5.50 -3.59
C SER A 139 12.61 6.91 -3.71
N ARG A 140 12.04 7.75 -4.59
CA ARG A 140 12.43 9.16 -4.72
C ARG A 140 12.22 9.95 -3.43
N SER A 141 11.24 9.58 -2.62
CA SER A 141 10.93 10.24 -1.34
C SER A 141 11.83 9.78 -0.19
N LEU A 142 12.59 8.72 -0.37
CA LEU A 142 13.49 8.18 0.65
C LEU A 142 14.90 8.82 0.61
N LYS A 143 15.52 8.93 1.79
CA LYS A 143 16.95 9.20 1.93
C LYS A 143 17.76 8.03 1.39
N PRO A 144 19.03 8.22 0.98
CA PRO A 144 19.92 7.10 0.66
C PRO A 144 19.99 6.08 1.82
N GLN A 145 19.96 4.79 1.51
CA GLN A 145 19.95 3.67 2.47
C GLN A 145 18.71 3.56 3.37
N ALA A 146 17.71 4.41 3.19
CA ALA A 146 16.46 4.32 3.93
C ALA A 146 15.68 3.05 3.58
N MET A 147 14.92 2.57 4.56
CA MET A 147 14.13 1.34 4.44
C MET A 147 12.71 1.63 3.97
N ALA A 148 12.09 0.64 3.34
CA ALA A 148 10.66 0.63 3.07
C ALA A 148 10.06 -0.74 3.42
N VAL A 149 8.83 -0.73 3.90
CA VAL A 149 8.01 -1.94 4.10
C VAL A 149 6.70 -1.79 3.34
N LEU A 150 6.42 -2.77 2.49
CA LEU A 150 5.16 -2.82 1.75
C LEU A 150 4.50 -4.18 1.98
N THR A 151 3.17 -4.21 2.05
CA THR A 151 2.41 -5.45 1.91
C THR A 151 1.62 -5.40 0.62
N VAL A 152 1.60 -6.51 -0.12
CA VAL A 152 1.02 -6.63 -1.45
C VAL A 152 0.29 -7.97 -1.58
N LEU A 153 -0.75 -8.06 -2.41
CA LEU A 153 -1.48 -9.31 -2.62
C LEU A 153 -0.58 -10.43 -3.18
N ASN A 154 -0.71 -11.62 -2.61
CA ASN A 154 0.05 -12.80 -3.01
C ASN A 154 -0.62 -13.52 -4.18
N ALA A 155 0.05 -13.56 -5.32
CA ALA A 155 -0.46 -14.25 -6.51
C ALA A 155 -0.67 -15.76 -6.28
N ALA A 156 0.10 -16.42 -5.42
CA ALA A 156 -0.09 -17.83 -5.13
C ALA A 156 -1.46 -18.10 -4.48
N SER A 157 -1.83 -17.28 -3.49
CA SER A 157 -3.16 -17.35 -2.86
C SER A 157 -4.28 -17.00 -3.84
N MET A 158 -4.10 -15.96 -4.66
CA MET A 158 -5.08 -15.54 -5.65
C MET A 158 -5.31 -16.62 -6.72
N LEU A 159 -4.25 -17.18 -7.30
CA LEU A 159 -4.33 -18.23 -8.32
C LEU A 159 -5.07 -19.48 -7.83
N ARG A 160 -4.96 -19.83 -6.54
CA ARG A 160 -5.65 -20.99 -5.96
C ARG A 160 -7.17 -20.81 -5.85
N LYS A 161 -7.66 -19.57 -5.90
CA LYS A 161 -9.09 -19.24 -5.80
C LYS A 161 -9.79 -19.22 -7.16
N HIS A 162 -9.02 -19.05 -8.26
CA HIS A 162 -9.55 -18.88 -9.61
C HIS A 162 -9.52 -20.16 -10.44
N THR A 163 -10.44 -20.22 -11.39
CA THR A 163 -10.63 -21.32 -12.33
C THR A 163 -10.57 -20.85 -13.78
N ASN A 164 -10.48 -21.78 -14.73
CA ASN A 164 -10.60 -21.43 -16.15
C ASN A 164 -11.95 -20.79 -16.51
N GLU A 165 -13.00 -21.03 -15.71
CA GLU A 165 -14.28 -20.37 -15.88
C GLU A 165 -14.21 -18.87 -15.50
N ASP A 166 -13.41 -18.52 -14.49
CA ASP A 166 -13.19 -17.12 -14.11
C ASP A 166 -12.44 -16.36 -15.20
N ILE A 167 -11.47 -17.02 -15.83
CA ILE A 167 -10.75 -16.47 -16.99
C ILE A 167 -11.72 -16.26 -18.16
N ALA A 168 -12.52 -17.28 -18.51
CA ALA A 168 -13.48 -17.19 -19.60
C ALA A 168 -14.54 -16.09 -19.39
N LYS A 169 -14.87 -15.76 -18.14
CA LYS A 169 -15.81 -14.71 -17.75
C LYS A 169 -15.15 -13.32 -17.56
N GLY A 170 -13.83 -13.22 -17.76
CA GLY A 170 -13.10 -11.97 -17.58
C GLY A 170 -12.97 -11.50 -16.12
N ARG A 171 -13.20 -12.40 -15.14
CA ARG A 171 -13.02 -12.09 -13.71
C ARG A 171 -11.57 -12.18 -13.25
N PHE A 172 -10.74 -12.91 -13.98
CA PHE A 172 -9.32 -13.06 -13.70
C PHE A 172 -8.51 -13.08 -15.00
N ASP A 173 -7.45 -12.26 -15.05
CA ASP A 173 -6.49 -12.28 -16.15
C ASP A 173 -5.18 -12.96 -15.69
N PRO A 174 -4.87 -14.18 -16.21
CA PRO A 174 -3.68 -14.92 -15.81
C PRO A 174 -2.38 -14.32 -16.35
N LEU A 175 -2.42 -13.41 -17.33
CA LEU A 175 -1.22 -12.76 -17.88
C LEU A 175 -0.74 -11.63 -16.97
N THR A 176 -1.66 -10.91 -16.36
CA THR A 176 -1.39 -9.74 -15.52
C THR A 176 -1.62 -10.01 -14.04
N LEU A 177 -2.20 -11.16 -13.69
CA LEU A 177 -2.61 -11.53 -12.32
C LEU A 177 -3.60 -10.52 -11.71
N VAL A 178 -4.49 -10.01 -12.55
CA VAL A 178 -5.53 -9.05 -12.17
C VAL A 178 -6.85 -9.77 -11.96
N GLU A 179 -7.42 -9.62 -10.77
CA GLU A 179 -8.80 -9.94 -10.47
C GLU A 179 -9.69 -8.72 -10.76
N SER A 180 -10.82 -8.96 -11.43
CA SER A 180 -11.87 -7.96 -11.65
C SER A 180 -13.13 -8.42 -10.93
N SER A 181 -13.62 -7.61 -10.00
CA SER A 181 -14.79 -7.93 -9.19
C SER A 181 -15.71 -6.72 -9.06
N GLU A 182 -16.93 -6.97 -8.60
CA GLU A 182 -17.88 -5.94 -8.19
C GLU A 182 -18.08 -6.02 -6.68
N CYS A 183 -17.75 -4.95 -5.97
CA CYS A 183 -17.79 -4.92 -4.53
C CYS A 183 -18.56 -3.67 -4.05
N PRO A 184 -19.58 -3.81 -3.18
CA PRO A 184 -20.18 -2.65 -2.54
C PRO A 184 -19.19 -2.08 -1.51
N PRO A 185 -18.92 -0.77 -1.50
CA PRO A 185 -18.00 -0.16 -0.55
C PRO A 185 -18.50 -0.27 0.91
N ARG A 186 -19.80 -0.40 1.08
CA ARG A 186 -20.47 -0.76 2.35
C ARG A 186 -21.88 -1.27 2.09
N GLU A 187 -22.48 -1.88 3.11
CA GLU A 187 -23.86 -2.36 3.03
C GLU A 187 -24.83 -1.24 2.59
N GLY A 188 -25.72 -1.58 1.67
CA GLY A 188 -26.75 -0.67 1.14
C GLY A 188 -26.29 0.26 0.02
N LEU A 189 -25.02 0.24 -0.38
CA LEU A 189 -24.54 0.99 -1.54
C LEU A 189 -24.42 0.09 -2.79
N PRO A 190 -24.53 0.68 -4.01
CA PRO A 190 -24.26 -0.04 -5.24
C PRO A 190 -22.81 -0.60 -5.27
N ALA A 191 -22.65 -1.75 -5.90
CA ALA A 191 -21.33 -2.32 -6.15
C ALA A 191 -20.55 -1.45 -7.14
N ILE A 192 -19.25 -1.36 -6.92
CA ILE A 192 -18.30 -0.66 -7.77
C ILE A 192 -17.39 -1.71 -8.41
N ALA A 193 -17.18 -1.63 -9.72
CA ALA A 193 -16.25 -2.49 -10.42
C ALA A 193 -14.81 -2.12 -10.04
N VAL A 194 -14.12 -3.03 -9.38
CA VAL A 194 -12.74 -2.86 -8.91
C VAL A 194 -11.80 -3.85 -9.57
N ARG A 195 -10.52 -3.50 -9.64
CA ARG A 195 -9.46 -4.32 -10.20
C ARG A 195 -8.30 -4.38 -9.20
N GLU A 196 -7.89 -5.60 -8.86
CA GLU A 196 -6.82 -5.86 -7.89
C GLU A 196 -5.76 -6.75 -8.52
N ARG A 197 -4.51 -6.35 -8.41
CA ARG A 197 -3.38 -7.10 -8.94
C ARG A 197 -2.63 -7.78 -7.81
N ALA A 198 -2.36 -9.08 -7.99
CA ALA A 198 -1.46 -9.82 -7.11
C ALA A 198 -0.05 -9.97 -7.73
N PHE A 199 0.91 -10.31 -6.89
CA PHE A 199 2.32 -10.35 -7.26
C PHE A 199 2.96 -11.69 -6.91
N VAL A 200 3.96 -12.09 -7.72
CA VAL A 200 4.86 -13.20 -7.39
C VAL A 200 6.18 -12.64 -6.83
N PRO A 201 6.86 -13.35 -5.91
CA PRO A 201 8.09 -12.85 -5.28
C PRO A 201 9.20 -12.47 -6.28
N THR A 202 9.37 -13.25 -7.35
CA THR A 202 10.39 -12.97 -8.37
C THR A 202 10.13 -11.68 -9.14
N GLU A 203 8.88 -11.35 -9.40
CA GLU A 203 8.49 -10.09 -10.02
C GLU A 203 8.73 -8.90 -9.08
N LEU A 204 8.39 -9.04 -7.80
CA LEU A 204 8.68 -8.01 -6.80
C LEU A 204 10.17 -7.68 -6.74
N LEU A 205 11.05 -8.68 -6.79
CA LEU A 205 12.51 -8.44 -6.87
C LEU A 205 12.90 -7.57 -8.06
N LEU A 206 12.25 -7.74 -9.22
CA LEU A 206 12.51 -6.96 -10.43
C LEU A 206 11.94 -5.54 -10.31
N LEU A 207 10.71 -5.39 -9.86
CA LEU A 207 10.06 -4.08 -9.68
C LEU A 207 10.83 -3.20 -8.69
N PHE A 208 11.21 -3.76 -7.53
CA PHE A 208 12.01 -3.03 -6.54
C PHE A 208 13.38 -2.64 -7.09
N ARG A 209 14.04 -3.51 -7.85
CA ARG A 209 15.32 -3.19 -8.51
C ARG A 209 15.18 -2.04 -9.51
N LEU A 210 14.13 -2.03 -10.34
CA LEU A 210 13.83 -0.92 -11.26
C LEU A 210 13.59 0.40 -10.52
N ALA A 211 12.97 0.33 -9.35
CA ALA A 211 12.77 1.48 -8.47
C ALA A 211 14.03 1.87 -7.65
N GLY A 212 15.20 1.30 -7.93
CA GLY A 212 16.44 1.62 -7.23
C GLY A 212 16.51 1.08 -5.80
N MET A 213 15.76 0.01 -5.50
CA MET A 213 15.67 -0.60 -4.18
C MET A 213 16.17 -2.04 -4.20
N SER A 214 16.75 -2.49 -3.10
CA SER A 214 17.15 -3.88 -2.87
C SER A 214 16.20 -4.50 -1.84
N VAL A 215 15.55 -5.58 -2.21
CA VAL A 215 14.75 -6.38 -1.28
C VAL A 215 15.70 -7.11 -0.31
N ILE A 216 15.44 -6.98 0.99
CA ILE A 216 16.22 -7.59 2.07
C ILE A 216 15.51 -8.84 2.56
N ASN A 217 14.20 -8.75 2.80
CA ASN A 217 13.38 -9.85 3.27
C ASN A 217 12.02 -9.84 2.57
N MET A 218 11.43 -11.04 2.46
CA MET A 218 10.02 -11.24 2.14
C MET A 218 9.42 -12.19 3.17
N TRP A 219 8.35 -11.76 3.82
CA TRP A 219 7.64 -12.50 4.85
C TRP A 219 6.18 -12.76 4.45
N GLY A 220 5.51 -13.70 5.11
CA GLY A 220 4.06 -13.76 5.08
C GLY A 220 3.51 -12.47 5.68
N GLY A 221 2.68 -11.74 4.91
CA GLY A 221 2.29 -10.36 5.18
C GLY A 221 0.81 -10.15 5.49
N THR A 222 0.03 -11.22 5.67
CA THR A 222 -1.41 -11.12 5.93
C THR A 222 -1.69 -10.19 7.10
N ALA A 223 -2.47 -9.12 6.86
CA ALA A 223 -2.80 -8.10 7.84
C ALA A 223 -3.43 -8.68 9.11
N GLY A 224 -3.06 -8.12 10.26
CA GLY A 224 -3.47 -8.61 11.56
C GLY A 224 -2.65 -9.79 12.10
N ASN A 225 -1.72 -10.36 11.31
CA ASN A 225 -0.90 -11.51 11.70
C ASN A 225 0.55 -11.38 11.18
N TRP A 226 1.16 -10.21 11.32
CA TRP A 226 2.54 -10.00 10.87
C TRP A 226 3.56 -10.67 11.77
N GLY A 227 4.68 -11.07 11.15
CA GLY A 227 5.81 -11.74 11.80
C GLY A 227 6.85 -12.18 10.78
N ARG A 228 8.02 -12.65 11.24
CA ARG A 228 9.08 -13.22 10.38
C ARG A 228 8.74 -14.65 9.99
N ARG A 229 7.56 -14.82 9.37
CA ARG A 229 7.08 -16.11 8.86
C ARG A 229 7.57 -16.32 7.43
N SER A 230 7.91 -17.57 7.12
CA SER A 230 8.12 -17.96 5.73
C SER A 230 6.86 -17.70 4.92
N LEU A 231 7.03 -17.15 3.72
CA LEU A 231 5.94 -17.01 2.77
C LEU A 231 5.46 -18.41 2.35
N ASP A 232 4.15 -18.62 2.40
CA ASP A 232 3.51 -19.85 1.90
C ASP A 232 2.42 -19.52 0.87
N LEU A 233 1.73 -20.55 0.39
CA LEU A 233 0.72 -20.40 -0.67
C LEU A 233 -0.64 -19.91 -0.15
N ASP A 234 -0.84 -19.88 1.15
CA ASP A 234 -2.10 -19.50 1.80
C ASP A 234 -2.05 -18.08 2.37
N GLU A 235 -0.84 -17.48 2.48
CA GLU A 235 -0.71 -16.08 2.84
C GLU A 235 -1.43 -15.20 1.81
N ILE A 236 -2.32 -14.33 2.30
CA ILE A 236 -3.08 -13.40 1.44
C ILE A 236 -2.16 -12.32 0.90
N GLU A 237 -1.22 -11.82 1.73
CA GLU A 237 -0.27 -10.77 1.39
C GLU A 237 1.18 -11.25 1.54
N ILE A 238 2.04 -10.64 0.74
CA ILE A 238 3.50 -10.71 0.87
C ILE A 238 3.96 -9.40 1.51
N MET A 239 4.70 -9.48 2.62
CA MET A 239 5.42 -8.33 3.16
C MET A 239 6.81 -8.26 2.53
N VAL A 240 7.12 -7.13 1.94
CA VAL A 240 8.44 -6.84 1.35
C VAL A 240 9.17 -5.81 2.20
N VAL A 241 10.34 -6.17 2.71
CA VAL A 241 11.26 -5.25 3.38
C VAL A 241 12.39 -4.93 2.42
N ALA A 242 12.55 -3.66 2.07
CA ALA A 242 13.52 -3.22 1.07
C ALA A 242 14.33 -2.01 1.53
N ARG A 243 15.46 -1.78 0.88
CA ARG A 243 16.36 -0.63 1.13
C ARG A 243 16.63 0.13 -0.17
N LYS A 244 16.53 1.45 -0.13
CA LYS A 244 16.96 2.30 -1.23
C LYS A 244 18.49 2.22 -1.41
N ILE A 245 18.93 1.82 -2.61
CA ILE A 245 20.35 1.69 -2.96
C ILE A 245 20.77 2.62 -4.10
N ALA A 246 19.84 3.08 -4.91
CA ALA A 246 20.06 3.98 -6.05
C ALA A 246 18.83 4.85 -6.30
N GLU A 247 18.92 5.79 -7.22
CA GLU A 247 17.73 6.44 -7.77
C GLU A 247 17.02 5.48 -8.73
N PRO A 248 15.67 5.57 -8.84
CA PRO A 248 14.91 4.77 -9.81
C PRO A 248 15.45 4.95 -11.23
N LEU A 249 15.46 3.88 -11.99
CA LEU A 249 15.66 3.97 -13.43
C LEU A 249 14.53 4.85 -13.98
N ALA A 250 14.84 5.86 -14.77
CA ALA A 250 13.80 6.66 -15.42
C ALA A 250 12.88 5.69 -16.20
N PRO A 251 11.55 5.79 -16.10
CA PRO A 251 10.69 5.10 -17.04
C PRO A 251 11.19 5.52 -18.42
N GLY A 252 11.50 4.54 -19.28
CA GLY A 252 12.12 4.78 -20.57
C GLY A 252 11.40 5.90 -21.29
N GLY A 253 12.08 7.03 -21.45
CA GLY A 253 11.62 8.07 -22.32
C GLY A 253 11.47 7.44 -23.71
N SER A 254 10.25 7.43 -24.22
CA SER A 254 10.05 7.17 -25.64
C SER A 254 10.89 8.20 -26.41
N GLU A 255 12.00 7.73 -27.02
CA GLU A 255 12.68 8.47 -28.08
C GLU A 255 11.74 8.67 -29.27
#